data_a15688111fbbfbbbd759b220a6903b42
#
_entry.id   a15688111fbbfbbbd759b220a6903b42
#
_cell.length_a   1.000
_cell.length_b   1.000
_cell.length_c   1.000
_cell.angle_alpha   90.00
_cell.angle_beta   90.00
_cell.angle_gamma   90.00
#
_symmetry.space_group_name_H-M   'P 1'
#
loop_
_entity.id
_entity.type
_entity.pdbx_description
1 polymer ?
#
loop_
_entity_poly.entity_id
_entity_poly.type
_entity_poly.pdbx_seq_one_letter_code
_entity_poly.pdbx_strand_id
1 'polypeptide(L)'
;IAQCLVGSEMCIRDRVKRVKRELIKHGAILDMYEDTMELPDGKQETWDFISHRKGAAAVVPVRGDGKILMVKQYRNAIDRMTLEIPAGSRDSVTEDTRVCAARELEEETGYCSDDLTRILSLKTTVAFCDEFIDVYLAKNLKPGHQHLDEGEFIDVAAYEVDELCDMIYAGTIQDAKTVAGILAYKNLLNQD
;
A
#
# COMPACT_ATOMS: atom_id res chain seq x y z
N ILE A 1 7.19 -6.41 30.23
CA ILE A 1 6.48 -7.11 29.11
C ILE A 1 7.06 -6.70 27.75
N ALA A 2 7.71 -5.54 27.62
CA ALA A 2 8.28 -5.06 26.35
C ALA A 2 9.58 -5.78 25.90
N GLN A 3 10.22 -6.52 26.79
CA GLN A 3 11.53 -7.14 26.54
C GLN A 3 11.46 -8.48 25.79
N CYS A 4 10.26 -9.08 25.65
CA CYS A 4 10.05 -10.35 24.94
C CYS A 4 9.85 -10.22 23.41
N LEU A 5 9.63 -9.02 22.87
CA LEU A 5 9.32 -8.83 21.45
C LEU A 5 10.53 -8.52 20.58
N VAL A 6 11.68 -8.12 21.14
CA VAL A 6 12.88 -7.73 20.40
C VAL A 6 13.97 -8.84 20.34
N GLY A 7 13.79 -9.92 21.09
CA GLY A 7 14.77 -11.02 21.19
C GLY A 7 14.39 -12.34 20.49
N SER A 8 13.29 -12.37 19.69
CA SER A 8 12.66 -13.66 19.32
C SER A 8 12.71 -14.04 17.83
N GLU A 9 13.54 -13.42 17.00
CA GLU A 9 13.74 -13.98 15.63
C GLU A 9 14.25 -15.43 15.64
N MET A 10 14.93 -15.83 16.71
CA MET A 10 15.39 -17.21 16.89
C MET A 10 14.28 -18.19 17.31
N CYS A 11 13.24 -17.75 18.03
CA CYS A 11 12.23 -18.67 18.58
C CYS A 11 11.13 -19.08 17.58
N ILE A 12 10.88 -18.33 16.52
CA ILE A 12 9.82 -18.65 15.55
C ILE A 12 10.37 -19.52 14.41
N ARG A 13 11.61 -19.28 13.97
CA ARG A 13 12.27 -20.12 12.94
C ARG A 13 12.46 -21.56 13.36
N ASP A 14 12.52 -21.84 14.66
CA ASP A 14 12.68 -23.21 15.19
C ASP A 14 11.36 -23.98 15.30
N ARG A 15 10.20 -23.32 15.07
CA ARG A 15 8.89 -23.93 15.31
C ARG A 15 8.11 -24.28 14.05
N VAL A 16 8.21 -23.47 13.00
CA VAL A 16 7.52 -23.72 11.71
C VAL A 16 8.52 -23.50 10.59
N LYS A 17 8.65 -24.49 9.70
CA LYS A 17 9.59 -24.45 8.58
C LYS A 17 8.87 -24.63 7.27
N ARG A 18 9.15 -23.75 6.29
CA ARG A 18 8.77 -24.04 4.92
C ARG A 18 9.74 -25.06 4.33
N VAL A 19 9.23 -26.28 4.05
CA VAL A 19 10.02 -27.39 3.48
C VAL A 19 9.95 -27.42 1.97
N LYS A 20 8.88 -26.87 1.36
CA LYS A 20 8.70 -26.81 -0.09
C LYS A 20 7.89 -25.57 -0.47
N ARG A 21 8.14 -25.02 -1.66
CA ARG A 21 7.30 -24.03 -2.33
C ARG A 21 7.10 -24.44 -3.79
N GLU A 22 5.87 -24.48 -4.24
CA GLU A 22 5.51 -24.79 -5.62
C GLU A 22 4.74 -23.64 -6.23
N LEU A 23 5.13 -23.21 -7.43
CA LEU A 23 4.38 -22.24 -8.21
C LEU A 23 3.13 -22.93 -8.77
N ILE A 24 1.95 -22.47 -8.37
CA ILE A 24 0.66 -23.00 -8.84
C ILE A 24 0.20 -22.21 -10.06
N LYS A 25 0.36 -20.88 -10.02
CA LYS A 25 -0.08 -20.02 -11.11
C LYS A 25 0.79 -18.77 -11.22
N HIS A 26 1.25 -18.49 -12.43
CA HIS A 26 1.84 -17.22 -12.82
C HIS A 26 0.75 -16.30 -13.35
N GLY A 27 0.51 -15.16 -12.67
CA GLY A 27 -0.46 -14.14 -13.07
C GLY A 27 0.22 -12.93 -13.72
N ALA A 28 -0.58 -11.92 -14.09
CA ALA A 28 -0.07 -10.67 -14.66
C ALA A 28 0.87 -9.93 -13.69
N ILE A 29 0.40 -9.70 -12.45
CA ILE A 29 1.14 -8.97 -11.40
C ILE A 29 1.43 -9.83 -10.18
N LEU A 30 0.68 -10.92 -9.96
CA LEU A 30 0.77 -11.80 -8.79
C LEU A 30 1.16 -13.20 -9.22
N ASP A 31 1.92 -13.88 -8.35
CA ASP A 31 2.18 -15.30 -8.45
C ASP A 31 1.56 -16.03 -7.27
N MET A 32 0.85 -17.12 -7.53
CA MET A 32 0.27 -17.98 -6.50
C MET A 32 1.17 -19.19 -6.27
N TYR A 33 1.50 -19.43 -5.04
CA TYR A 33 2.30 -20.57 -4.59
C TYR A 33 1.55 -21.40 -3.56
N GLU A 34 1.91 -22.66 -3.50
CA GLU A 34 1.60 -23.58 -2.41
C GLU A 34 2.87 -23.85 -1.62
N ASP A 35 2.85 -23.56 -0.32
CA ASP A 35 3.95 -23.82 0.61
C ASP A 35 3.63 -25.05 1.45
N THR A 36 4.50 -26.05 1.44
CA THR A 36 4.46 -27.14 2.41
C THR A 36 5.22 -26.69 3.66
N MET A 37 4.51 -26.62 4.77
CA MET A 37 5.03 -26.18 6.07
C MET A 37 5.16 -27.37 7.01
N GLU A 38 6.31 -27.52 7.69
CA GLU A 38 6.51 -28.45 8.79
C GLU A 38 6.23 -27.74 10.10
N LEU A 39 5.29 -28.29 10.86
CA LEU A 39 4.88 -27.78 12.17
C LEU A 39 5.78 -28.34 13.30
N PRO A 40 5.74 -27.75 14.51
CA PRO A 40 6.58 -28.19 15.65
C PRO A 40 6.34 -29.62 16.10
N ASP A 41 5.18 -30.20 15.78
CA ASP A 41 4.83 -31.60 16.07
C ASP A 41 5.25 -32.57 14.96
N GLY A 42 5.95 -32.09 13.93
CA GLY A 42 6.42 -32.86 12.78
C GLY A 42 5.37 -33.09 11.70
N LYS A 43 4.13 -32.62 11.87
CA LYS A 43 3.13 -32.67 10.81
C LYS A 43 3.43 -31.67 9.72
N GLN A 44 2.97 -31.99 8.52
CA GLN A 44 3.02 -31.08 7.38
C GLN A 44 1.64 -30.57 7.04
N GLU A 45 1.56 -29.27 6.71
CA GLU A 45 0.37 -28.59 6.23
C GLU A 45 0.69 -27.80 4.96
N THR A 46 -0.34 -27.59 4.16
CA THR A 46 -0.27 -26.80 2.94
C THR A 46 -0.83 -25.41 3.20
N TRP A 47 -0.03 -24.39 2.90
CA TRP A 47 -0.41 -22.98 3.04
C TRP A 47 -0.34 -22.27 1.69
N ASP A 48 -1.33 -21.45 1.41
CA ASP A 48 -1.33 -20.58 0.25
C ASP A 48 -0.40 -19.38 0.47
N PHE A 49 0.33 -19.01 -0.58
CA PHE A 49 1.15 -17.81 -0.60
C PHE A 49 0.99 -17.05 -1.91
N ILE A 50 0.76 -15.75 -1.81
CA ILE A 50 0.69 -14.83 -2.95
C ILE A 50 1.93 -13.93 -2.93
N SER A 51 2.68 -13.93 -4.02
CA SER A 51 3.76 -12.97 -4.22
C SER A 51 3.32 -11.82 -5.09
N HIS A 52 3.37 -10.60 -4.54
CA HIS A 52 3.29 -9.38 -5.33
C HIS A 52 4.71 -8.97 -5.74
N ARG A 53 5.10 -9.37 -6.94
CA ARG A 53 6.50 -9.37 -7.40
C ARG A 53 7.26 -8.06 -7.24
N LYS A 54 6.59 -6.92 -7.31
CA LYS A 54 7.26 -5.61 -7.35
C LYS A 54 7.06 -4.76 -6.11
N GLY A 55 5.96 -4.95 -5.37
CA GLY A 55 5.50 -3.99 -4.36
C GLY A 55 4.97 -2.70 -5.00
N ALA A 56 4.59 -1.74 -4.18
CA ALA A 56 3.94 -0.51 -4.61
C ALA A 56 4.37 0.72 -3.80
N ALA A 57 3.98 1.90 -4.27
CA ALA A 57 4.05 3.13 -3.52
C ALA A 57 2.70 3.86 -3.56
N ALA A 58 2.41 4.63 -2.52
CA ALA A 58 1.23 5.46 -2.40
C ALA A 58 1.59 6.85 -1.91
N VAL A 59 0.75 7.83 -2.17
CA VAL A 59 1.02 9.23 -1.82
C VAL A 59 -0.17 9.84 -1.10
N VAL A 60 0.09 10.59 -0.03
CA VAL A 60 -0.83 11.56 0.57
C VAL A 60 -0.46 12.94 0.03
N PRO A 61 -1.13 13.43 -1.03
CA PRO A 61 -0.76 14.66 -1.69
C PRO A 61 -1.49 15.84 -1.04
N VAL A 62 -0.76 16.70 -0.35
CA VAL A 62 -1.30 17.85 0.38
C VAL A 62 -1.14 19.13 -0.45
N ARG A 63 -2.26 19.75 -0.80
CA ARG A 63 -2.31 21.02 -1.49
C ARG A 63 -1.92 22.19 -0.57
N GLY A 64 -1.63 23.34 -1.18
CA GLY A 64 -1.32 24.56 -0.43
C GLY A 64 -2.46 25.12 0.44
N ASP A 65 -3.71 24.68 0.20
CA ASP A 65 -4.89 24.98 1.03
C ASP A 65 -5.13 23.95 2.15
N GLY A 66 -4.25 22.98 2.31
CA GLY A 66 -4.33 21.92 3.31
C GLY A 66 -5.17 20.70 2.91
N LYS A 67 -5.90 20.76 1.80
CA LYS A 67 -6.70 19.63 1.32
C LYS A 67 -5.84 18.54 0.71
N ILE A 68 -6.34 17.31 0.81
CA ILE A 68 -5.70 16.10 0.26
C ILE A 68 -6.35 15.79 -1.08
N LEU A 69 -5.53 15.54 -2.11
CA LEU A 69 -6.01 15.01 -3.39
C LEU A 69 -6.29 13.52 -3.24
N MET A 70 -7.51 13.15 -3.61
CA MET A 70 -7.95 11.75 -3.62
C MET A 70 -8.34 11.33 -5.03
N VAL A 71 -8.19 10.06 -5.32
CA VAL A 71 -8.57 9.44 -6.58
C VAL A 71 -9.78 8.55 -6.37
N LYS A 72 -10.71 8.58 -7.33
CA LYS A 72 -11.86 7.69 -7.36
C LYS A 72 -11.73 6.74 -8.52
N GLN A 73 -11.68 5.44 -8.25
CA GLN A 73 -11.47 4.41 -9.25
C GLN A 73 -12.28 3.14 -8.96
N TYR A 74 -12.51 2.32 -10.00
CA TYR A 74 -13.18 1.04 -9.85
C TYR A 74 -12.19 -0.04 -9.38
N ARG A 75 -12.62 -0.84 -8.40
CA ARG A 75 -11.86 -2.00 -7.91
C ARG A 75 -12.65 -3.28 -8.13
N ASN A 76 -12.22 -4.08 -9.11
CA ASN A 76 -12.86 -5.34 -9.47
C ASN A 76 -12.90 -6.37 -8.32
N ALA A 77 -11.94 -6.33 -7.40
CA ALA A 77 -11.91 -7.24 -6.25
C ALA A 77 -13.12 -7.10 -5.32
N ILE A 78 -13.74 -5.92 -5.29
CA ILE A 78 -14.90 -5.62 -4.45
C ILE A 78 -16.09 -5.08 -5.27
N ASP A 79 -15.97 -5.10 -6.60
CA ASP A 79 -17.01 -4.72 -7.59
C ASP A 79 -17.66 -3.36 -7.32
N ARG A 80 -16.83 -2.34 -7.01
CA ARG A 80 -17.31 -0.98 -6.77
C ARG A 80 -16.26 0.11 -6.97
N MET A 81 -16.74 1.35 -7.03
CA MET A 81 -15.90 2.54 -6.94
C MET A 81 -15.36 2.71 -5.51
N THR A 82 -14.10 3.07 -5.40
CA THR A 82 -13.42 3.38 -4.14
C THR A 82 -12.85 4.79 -4.19
N LEU A 83 -12.70 5.41 -3.02
CA LEU A 83 -11.97 6.66 -2.84
C LEU A 83 -10.65 6.34 -2.14
N GLU A 84 -9.54 6.62 -2.80
CA GLU A 84 -8.21 6.22 -2.39
C GLU A 84 -7.20 7.36 -2.47
N ILE A 85 -6.07 7.24 -1.79
CA ILE A 85 -4.88 8.04 -2.10
C ILE A 85 -4.24 7.49 -3.39
N PRO A 86 -3.62 8.34 -4.24
CA PRO A 86 -2.90 7.91 -5.43
C PRO A 86 -1.86 6.83 -5.12
N ALA A 87 -1.83 5.77 -5.94
CA ALA A 87 -0.94 4.64 -5.70
C ALA A 87 -0.83 3.69 -6.89
N GLY A 88 0.36 3.18 -7.13
CA GLY A 88 0.55 2.12 -8.11
C GLY A 88 1.78 1.25 -7.87
N SER A 89 1.92 0.24 -8.71
CA SER A 89 3.01 -0.71 -8.64
C SER A 89 4.31 -0.11 -9.17
N ARG A 90 5.43 -0.53 -8.61
CA ARG A 90 6.74 -0.21 -9.18
C ARG A 90 6.90 -0.82 -10.59
N ASP A 91 7.55 -0.12 -11.49
CA ASP A 91 7.82 -0.62 -12.85
C ASP A 91 8.78 -1.81 -12.83
N SER A 92 9.69 -1.83 -11.87
CA SER A 92 10.64 -2.92 -11.66
C SER A 92 10.90 -3.18 -10.18
N VAL A 93 11.48 -4.33 -9.85
CA VAL A 93 11.91 -4.66 -8.48
C VAL A 93 13.04 -3.76 -7.97
N THR A 94 13.72 -3.04 -8.85
CA THR A 94 14.82 -2.12 -8.53
C THR A 94 14.40 -0.66 -8.51
N GLU A 95 13.18 -0.33 -8.94
CA GLU A 95 12.68 1.05 -8.86
C GLU A 95 12.59 1.49 -7.39
N ASP A 96 13.12 2.67 -7.08
CA ASP A 96 12.96 3.27 -5.76
C ASP A 96 11.49 3.64 -5.53
N THR A 97 10.93 3.31 -4.37
CA THR A 97 9.52 3.60 -4.05
C THR A 97 9.20 5.08 -4.04
N ARG A 98 10.19 5.97 -3.78
CA ARG A 98 10.01 7.41 -3.89
C ARG A 98 9.84 7.86 -5.35
N VAL A 99 10.56 7.22 -6.28
CA VAL A 99 10.42 7.49 -7.72
C VAL A 99 9.05 7.02 -8.19
N CYS A 100 8.65 5.80 -7.83
CA CYS A 100 7.32 5.29 -8.09
C CYS A 100 6.22 6.22 -7.54
N ALA A 101 6.33 6.65 -6.28
CA ALA A 101 5.37 7.57 -5.67
C ALA A 101 5.26 8.92 -6.42
N ALA A 102 6.38 9.47 -6.87
CA ALA A 102 6.39 10.72 -7.64
C ALA A 102 5.73 10.55 -9.01
N ARG A 103 5.98 9.42 -9.68
CA ARG A 103 5.39 9.07 -10.97
C ARG A 103 3.87 8.90 -10.84
N GLU A 104 3.41 8.07 -9.90
CA GLU A 104 1.98 7.81 -9.66
C GLU A 104 1.21 9.09 -9.25
N LEU A 105 1.84 9.97 -8.46
CA LEU A 105 1.25 11.26 -8.13
C LEU A 105 0.93 12.07 -9.39
N GLU A 106 1.87 12.14 -10.34
CA GLU A 106 1.66 12.92 -11.56
C GLU A 106 0.70 12.21 -12.51
N GLU A 107 0.88 10.91 -12.75
CA GLU A 107 0.06 10.10 -13.65
C GLU A 107 -1.42 10.15 -13.27
N GLU A 108 -1.74 9.90 -12.01
CA GLU A 108 -3.13 9.82 -11.56
C GLU A 108 -3.76 11.19 -11.29
N THR A 109 -2.99 12.17 -10.79
CA THR A 109 -3.57 13.43 -10.30
C THR A 109 -3.27 14.66 -11.17
N GLY A 110 -2.27 14.61 -12.03
CA GLY A 110 -1.77 15.77 -12.77
C GLY A 110 -1.02 16.78 -11.88
N TYR A 111 -0.53 16.35 -10.72
CA TYR A 111 0.32 17.18 -9.86
C TYR A 111 1.65 16.47 -9.61
N CYS A 112 2.72 17.23 -9.52
CA CYS A 112 4.05 16.75 -9.15
C CYS A 112 4.57 17.44 -7.89
N SER A 113 5.56 16.81 -7.23
CA SER A 113 6.26 17.38 -6.08
C SER A 113 7.69 16.86 -6.00
N ASP A 114 8.61 17.74 -5.61
CA ASP A 114 9.98 17.37 -5.21
C ASP A 114 10.07 17.06 -3.70
N ASP A 115 9.02 17.41 -2.94
CA ASP A 115 8.94 17.29 -1.48
C ASP A 115 8.11 16.06 -1.10
N LEU A 116 8.72 14.88 -1.25
CA LEU A 116 8.16 13.60 -0.85
C LEU A 116 8.93 13.03 0.35
N THR A 117 8.21 12.78 1.44
CA THR A 117 8.76 12.15 2.65
C THR A 117 8.01 10.86 2.95
N ARG A 118 8.72 9.74 3.08
CA ARG A 118 8.09 8.47 3.46
C ARG A 118 7.61 8.54 4.91
N ILE A 119 6.32 8.30 5.11
CA ILE A 119 5.67 8.33 6.44
C ILE A 119 5.34 6.92 6.96
N LEU A 120 5.10 5.95 6.09
CA LEU A 120 4.79 4.56 6.46
C LEU A 120 5.44 3.58 5.48
N SER A 121 5.65 2.35 5.95
CA SER A 121 5.89 1.16 5.14
C SER A 121 4.93 0.08 5.62
N LEU A 122 4.06 -0.39 4.74
CA LEU A 122 2.96 -1.28 5.07
C LEU A 122 3.19 -2.66 4.46
N LYS A 123 2.75 -3.71 5.16
CA LYS A 123 2.46 -5.02 4.59
C LYS A 123 0.95 -5.16 4.52
N THR A 124 0.40 -5.33 3.32
CA THR A 124 -1.04 -5.24 3.10
C THR A 124 -1.81 -6.42 3.69
N THR A 125 -1.28 -7.64 3.57
CA THR A 125 -1.98 -8.86 3.99
C THR A 125 -0.98 -9.93 4.44
N VAL A 126 -0.39 -9.73 5.64
CA VAL A 126 0.69 -10.61 6.17
C VAL A 126 0.30 -12.08 6.34
N ALA A 127 -0.98 -12.43 6.27
CA ALA A 127 -1.44 -13.79 6.42
C ALA A 127 -1.02 -14.70 5.25
N PHE A 128 -1.01 -14.17 4.01
CA PHE A 128 -0.74 -14.97 2.81
C PHE A 128 -0.07 -14.20 1.68
N CYS A 129 0.22 -12.91 1.82
CA CYS A 129 0.80 -12.09 0.75
C CYS A 129 2.04 -11.33 1.25
N ASP A 130 3.05 -11.23 0.40
CA ASP A 130 4.28 -10.49 0.70
C ASP A 130 4.26 -9.04 0.24
N GLU A 131 3.16 -8.58 -0.34
CA GLU A 131 3.03 -7.21 -0.81
C GLU A 131 3.44 -6.19 0.25
N PHE A 132 4.15 -5.19 -0.18
CA PHE A 132 4.43 -4.01 0.61
C PHE A 132 4.06 -2.74 -0.15
N ILE A 133 3.68 -1.71 0.60
CA ILE A 133 3.39 -0.38 0.07
C ILE A 133 4.10 0.65 0.94
N ASP A 134 5.01 1.42 0.34
CA ASP A 134 5.58 2.60 0.99
C ASP A 134 4.66 3.80 0.75
N VAL A 135 4.26 4.48 1.82
CA VAL A 135 3.37 5.66 1.76
C VAL A 135 4.19 6.93 1.98
N TYR A 136 4.05 7.85 1.04
CA TYR A 136 4.74 9.13 1.04
C TYR A 136 3.75 10.28 1.31
N LEU A 137 4.20 11.25 2.06
CA LEU A 137 3.56 12.56 2.17
C LEU A 137 4.19 13.47 1.11
N ALA A 138 3.37 14.03 0.22
CA ALA A 138 3.80 15.02 -0.77
C ALA A 138 3.27 16.39 -0.41
N LYS A 139 4.15 17.37 -0.28
CA LYS A 139 3.85 18.80 -0.07
C LYS A 139 4.33 19.62 -1.25
N ASN A 140 4.03 20.92 -1.24
CA ASN A 140 4.49 21.85 -2.28
C ASN A 140 4.14 21.39 -3.70
N LEU A 141 2.89 20.91 -3.88
CA LEU A 141 2.39 20.41 -5.16
C LEU A 141 2.44 21.49 -6.23
N LYS A 142 2.92 21.10 -7.41
CA LYS A 142 2.99 21.92 -8.61
C LYS A 142 2.08 21.31 -9.68
N PRO A 143 1.43 22.12 -10.54
CA PRO A 143 0.74 21.58 -11.69
C PRO A 143 1.69 20.77 -12.59
N GLY A 144 1.30 19.58 -12.93
CA GLY A 144 1.91 18.66 -13.89
C GLY A 144 0.88 18.27 -14.94
N HIS A 145 0.96 17.05 -15.45
CA HIS A 145 0.06 16.57 -16.49
C HIS A 145 -0.44 15.16 -16.15
N GLN A 146 -1.79 15.04 -15.98
CA GLN A 146 -2.41 13.72 -15.80
C GLN A 146 -2.28 12.89 -17.08
N HIS A 147 -1.83 11.66 -16.95
CA HIS A 147 -1.69 10.73 -18.07
C HIS A 147 -1.88 9.29 -17.57
N LEU A 148 -3.14 8.88 -17.57
CA LEU A 148 -3.57 7.56 -17.10
C LEU A 148 -3.12 6.46 -18.07
N ASP A 149 -2.89 5.28 -17.53
CA ASP A 149 -2.63 4.07 -18.33
C ASP A 149 -3.87 3.68 -19.15
N GLU A 150 -3.65 2.89 -20.21
CA GLU A 150 -4.74 2.39 -21.04
C GLU A 150 -5.69 1.52 -20.22
N GLY A 151 -6.96 1.94 -20.14
CA GLY A 151 -8.00 1.26 -19.37
C GLY A 151 -8.16 1.77 -17.93
N GLU A 152 -7.40 2.76 -17.51
CA GLU A 152 -7.63 3.47 -16.25
C GLU A 152 -8.64 4.60 -16.40
N PHE A 153 -9.55 4.68 -15.44
CA PHE A 153 -10.58 5.73 -15.35
C PHE A 153 -10.57 6.27 -13.93
N ILE A 154 -9.91 7.41 -13.75
CA ILE A 154 -9.68 8.02 -12.45
C ILE A 154 -10.24 9.44 -12.42
N ASP A 155 -11.12 9.73 -11.46
CA ASP A 155 -11.56 11.07 -11.11
C ASP A 155 -10.75 11.58 -9.91
N VAL A 156 -10.32 12.83 -9.96
CA VAL A 156 -9.54 13.47 -8.88
C VAL A 156 -10.38 14.54 -8.18
N ALA A 157 -10.40 14.50 -6.85
CA ALA A 157 -11.04 15.53 -6.04
C ALA A 157 -10.23 15.83 -4.76
N ALA A 158 -10.41 17.03 -4.19
CA ALA A 158 -9.71 17.48 -3.01
C ALA A 158 -10.66 17.51 -1.80
N TYR A 159 -10.22 16.94 -0.67
CA TYR A 159 -10.98 16.78 0.56
C TYR A 159 -10.25 17.36 1.76
N GLU A 160 -10.99 17.85 2.74
CA GLU A 160 -10.43 18.19 4.05
C GLU A 160 -10.01 16.90 4.79
N VAL A 161 -8.94 16.99 5.57
CA VAL A 161 -8.45 15.80 6.32
C VAL A 161 -9.49 15.28 7.31
N ASP A 162 -10.26 16.15 7.95
CA ASP A 162 -11.29 15.76 8.92
C ASP A 162 -12.46 15.06 8.23
N GLU A 163 -12.88 15.53 7.07
CA GLU A 163 -13.89 14.87 6.23
C GLU A 163 -13.46 13.44 5.86
N LEU A 164 -12.20 13.26 5.46
CA LEU A 164 -11.66 11.93 5.16
C LEU A 164 -11.63 11.03 6.39
N CYS A 165 -11.29 11.57 7.57
CA CYS A 165 -11.34 10.81 8.81
C CYS A 165 -12.77 10.37 9.14
N ASP A 166 -13.75 11.24 8.98
CA ASP A 166 -15.18 10.91 9.19
C ASP A 166 -15.63 9.81 8.22
N MET A 167 -15.22 9.87 6.94
CA MET A 167 -15.51 8.84 5.94
C MET A 167 -14.85 7.50 6.28
N ILE A 168 -13.66 7.50 6.87
CA ILE A 168 -12.98 6.28 7.35
C ILE A 168 -13.78 5.66 8.51
N TYR A 169 -14.13 6.45 9.52
CA TYR A 169 -14.88 5.94 10.68
C TYR A 169 -16.31 5.52 10.33
N ALA A 170 -16.92 6.14 9.33
CA ALA A 170 -18.21 5.72 8.78
C ALA A 170 -18.13 4.46 7.89
N GLY A 171 -16.91 3.95 7.57
CA GLY A 171 -16.72 2.80 6.71
C GLY A 171 -16.92 3.08 5.22
N THR A 172 -16.96 4.33 4.80
CA THR A 172 -17.03 4.73 3.39
C THR A 172 -15.68 4.53 2.71
N ILE A 173 -14.59 4.91 3.39
CA ILE A 173 -13.22 4.61 2.98
C ILE A 173 -12.76 3.38 3.75
N GLN A 174 -12.40 2.31 3.02
CA GLN A 174 -12.01 1.02 3.60
C GLN A 174 -10.67 0.51 3.06
N ASP A 175 -10.11 1.15 2.05
CA ASP A 175 -8.82 0.77 1.50
C ASP A 175 -7.70 0.97 2.52
N ALA A 176 -6.96 -0.11 2.83
CA ALA A 176 -6.03 -0.13 3.97
C ALA A 176 -4.90 0.91 3.86
N LYS A 177 -4.30 1.10 2.66
CA LYS A 177 -3.24 2.09 2.47
C LYS A 177 -3.77 3.51 2.64
N THR A 178 -4.98 3.77 2.16
CA THR A 178 -5.66 5.08 2.28
C THR A 178 -5.98 5.38 3.74
N VAL A 179 -6.61 4.44 4.45
CA VAL A 179 -6.89 4.57 5.89
C VAL A 179 -5.61 4.85 6.67
N ALA A 180 -4.57 4.04 6.47
CA ALA A 180 -3.30 4.20 7.18
C ALA A 180 -2.63 5.54 6.85
N GLY A 181 -2.58 5.93 5.57
CA GLY A 181 -1.94 7.17 5.11
C GLY A 181 -2.62 8.42 5.66
N ILE A 182 -3.96 8.47 5.58
CA ILE A 182 -4.75 9.62 6.06
C ILE A 182 -4.64 9.76 7.57
N LEU A 183 -4.81 8.68 8.34
CA LEU A 183 -4.71 8.72 9.79
C LEU A 183 -3.28 9.03 10.27
N ALA A 184 -2.25 8.54 9.58
CA ALA A 184 -0.87 8.90 9.88
C ALA A 184 -0.63 10.39 9.63
N TYR A 185 -1.11 10.95 8.51
CA TYR A 185 -1.00 12.38 8.23
C TYR A 185 -1.75 13.22 9.27
N LYS A 186 -3.00 12.83 9.62
CA LYS A 186 -3.76 13.50 10.68
C LYS A 186 -3.02 13.52 12.02
N ASN A 187 -2.35 12.41 12.36
CA ASN A 187 -1.55 12.34 13.59
C ASN A 187 -0.32 13.27 13.54
N LEU A 188 0.33 13.41 12.37
CA LEU A 188 1.44 14.34 12.20
C LEU A 188 1.00 15.79 12.41
N LEU A 189 -0.19 16.19 11.89
CA LEU A 189 -0.74 17.54 12.12
C LEU A 189 -1.01 17.86 13.59
N ASN A 190 -1.24 16.86 14.43
CA ASN A 190 -1.48 17.07 15.87
C ASN A 190 -0.19 17.14 16.69
N GLN A 191 0.98 16.94 16.07
CA GLN A 191 2.29 16.99 16.77
C GLN A 191 3.01 18.33 16.55
N ASP A 192 2.59 19.11 15.56
CA ASP A 192 3.05 20.48 15.26
C ASP A 192 2.19 21.50 16.04
#